data_40514369311dca25f65c0988ab826f2c
#
_entry.id   40514369311dca25f65c0988ab826f2c
#
_cell.length_a   1.000
_cell.length_b   1.000
_cell.length_c   1.000
_cell.angle_alpha   90.00
_cell.angle_beta   90.00
_cell.angle_gamma   90.00
#
_symmetry.space_group_name_H-M   'P 1'
#
loop_
_entity.id
_entity.type
_entity.pdbx_description
1 polymer ?
#
loop_
_entity_poly.entity_id
_entity_poly.type
_entity_poly.pdbx_seq_one_letter_code
_entity_poly.pdbx_strand_id
1 'polypeptide(L)'
;SRGLGDVYKRQVMDRAQSGITDFGKNVAPHHLDNAESLKRYETLTVNYHNAFALGTWAPLFNDKDNAHKVSIYVDRSSVELFVDGGRVAMTNLVFPTKPYNQLQFYAEGGQARVSDAKVYGLAL
;
A
#
# COMPACT_ATOMS: atom_id res chain seq x y z
N SER A 1 19.16 -0.39 17.69
CA SER A 1 19.37 -0.12 17.52
C SER A 1 19.58 0.14 17.09
N ARG A 2 19.62 0.14 17.01
CA ARG A 2 19.92 0.47 16.47
C ARG A 2 20.43 1.23 16.05
N GLY A 3 20.56 1.45 16.42
CA GLY A 3 21.25 2.52 15.89
C GLY A 3 21.54 2.64 14.66
N LEU A 4 21.43 2.73 14.57
CA LEU A 4 21.40 2.87 13.69
C LEU A 4 20.53 3.49 12.88
N GLY A 5 19.91 4.50 13.16
CA GLY A 5 18.99 5.22 12.40
C GLY A 5 19.26 5.45 10.98
N ASP A 6 20.43 5.61 10.70
CA ASP A 6 20.92 5.73 9.35
C ASP A 6 20.69 4.48 8.52
N VAL A 7 20.42 3.41 9.18
CA VAL A 7 20.18 2.16 8.54
C VAL A 7 18.77 2.03 8.04
N TYR A 8 17.89 2.83 8.56
CA TYR A 8 16.48 2.64 8.31
C TYR A 8 16.02 3.32 7.05
N LYS A 9 16.29 2.68 5.95
CA LYS A 9 15.52 2.93 4.76
C LYS A 9 14.41 1.90 4.68
N ARG A 10 13.24 2.38 4.35
CA ARG A 10 12.07 1.53 4.17
C ARG A 10 11.26 2.02 3.00
N GLN A 11 10.53 1.09 2.41
CA GLN A 11 9.52 1.39 1.42
C GLN A 11 8.15 1.36 2.09
N VAL A 12 7.28 2.24 1.67
CA VAL A 12 5.93 2.36 2.21
C VAL A 12 4.95 2.33 1.04
N MET A 13 3.91 1.54 1.19
CA MET A 13 2.78 1.58 0.29
C MET A 13 1.60 2.19 1.06
N ASP A 14 1.22 3.40 0.68
CA ASP A 14 0.17 4.16 1.34
C ASP A 14 -1.10 4.08 0.51
N ARG A 15 -2.18 3.65 1.13
CA ARG A 15 -3.47 3.48 0.48
C ARG A 15 -4.51 4.53 0.91
N ALA A 16 -4.10 5.56 1.63
CA ALA A 16 -5.04 6.55 2.17
C ALA A 16 -5.87 7.24 1.09
N GLN A 17 -5.30 7.36 -0.11
CA GLN A 17 -5.97 8.02 -1.25
C GLN A 17 -6.11 7.07 -2.44
N SER A 18 -6.26 5.80 -2.18
CA SER A 18 -6.27 4.76 -3.23
C SER A 18 -7.64 4.53 -3.87
N GLY A 19 -8.69 5.07 -3.30
CA GLY A 19 -10.07 4.87 -3.73
C GLY A 19 -10.96 4.66 -2.52
N ILE A 20 -11.76 3.62 -2.53
CA ILE A 20 -12.63 3.28 -1.40
C ILE A 20 -11.78 2.69 -0.28
N THR A 21 -11.84 3.28 0.91
CA THR A 21 -11.08 2.86 2.07
C THR A 21 -11.92 2.64 3.32
N ASP A 22 -13.22 2.92 3.23
CA ASP A 22 -14.12 2.93 4.39
C ASP A 22 -15.00 1.67 4.46
N PHE A 23 -14.39 0.52 4.26
CA PHE A 23 -15.08 -0.76 4.24
C PHE A 23 -15.87 -1.00 5.53
N GLY A 24 -17.10 -1.42 5.37
CA GLY A 24 -17.98 -1.76 6.47
C GLY A 24 -18.56 -0.57 7.23
N LYS A 25 -18.11 0.63 6.94
CA LYS A 25 -18.55 1.82 7.66
C LYS A 25 -20.04 2.09 7.52
N ASN A 26 -20.58 1.82 6.34
CA ASN A 26 -21.98 2.11 6.02
C ASN A 26 -22.84 0.85 5.89
N VAL A 27 -22.32 -0.28 6.32
CA VAL A 27 -23.08 -1.54 6.28
C VAL A 27 -23.90 -1.69 7.54
N ALA A 28 -25.21 -1.71 7.40
CA ALA A 28 -26.10 -1.93 8.53
C ALA A 28 -26.23 -3.43 8.81
N PRO A 29 -25.97 -3.88 10.02
CA PRO A 29 -26.18 -5.27 10.39
C PRO A 29 -27.67 -5.56 10.50
N HIS A 30 -28.14 -6.56 9.78
CA HIS A 30 -29.56 -6.90 9.74
C HIS A 30 -30.02 -7.85 10.84
N HIS A 31 -29.10 -8.44 11.56
CA HIS A 31 -29.38 -9.52 12.49
C HIS A 31 -28.77 -9.35 13.87
N LEU A 32 -28.30 -8.14 14.17
CA LEU A 32 -27.78 -7.82 15.49
C LEU A 32 -28.91 -7.22 16.33
N ASP A 33 -29.47 -8.04 17.18
CA ASP A 33 -30.68 -7.71 17.91
C ASP A 33 -30.45 -7.31 19.37
N ASN A 34 -29.19 -7.21 19.79
CA ASN A 34 -28.86 -6.75 21.14
C ASN A 34 -27.73 -5.73 21.12
N ALA A 35 -27.68 -4.91 22.18
CA ALA A 35 -26.76 -3.81 22.27
C ALA A 35 -25.29 -4.24 22.31
N GLU A 36 -25.00 -5.39 22.90
CA GLU A 36 -23.65 -5.91 22.99
C GLU A 36 -23.08 -6.30 21.62
N SER A 37 -23.87 -7.04 20.85
CA SER A 37 -23.49 -7.44 19.50
C SER A 37 -23.30 -6.25 18.58
N LEU A 38 -24.19 -5.28 18.66
CA LEU A 38 -24.11 -4.05 17.87
C LEU A 38 -22.84 -3.28 18.21
N LYS A 39 -22.53 -3.12 19.48
CA LYS A 39 -21.33 -2.41 19.92
C LYS A 39 -20.07 -3.10 19.43
N ARG A 40 -20.03 -4.43 19.48
CA ARG A 40 -18.90 -5.21 18.96
C ARG A 40 -18.73 -5.00 17.47
N TYR A 41 -19.80 -5.02 16.72
CA TYR A 41 -19.79 -4.78 15.29
C TYR A 41 -19.24 -3.38 14.97
N GLU A 42 -19.72 -2.36 15.65
CA GLU A 42 -19.25 -0.99 15.45
C GLU A 42 -17.75 -0.86 15.71
N THR A 43 -17.26 -1.48 16.77
CA THR A 43 -15.83 -1.46 17.11
C THR A 43 -15.00 -2.14 16.04
N LEU A 44 -15.41 -3.31 15.57
CA LEU A 44 -14.72 -4.04 14.51
C LEU A 44 -14.69 -3.25 13.20
N THR A 45 -15.79 -2.64 12.86
CA THR A 45 -15.92 -1.84 11.63
C THR A 45 -14.98 -0.65 11.65
N VAL A 46 -14.94 0.07 12.76
CA VAL A 46 -14.02 1.23 12.91
C VAL A 46 -12.57 0.78 12.81
N ASN A 47 -12.22 -0.30 13.49
CA ASN A 47 -10.84 -0.80 13.47
C ASN A 47 -10.45 -1.27 12.07
N TYR A 48 -11.33 -1.94 11.38
CA TYR A 48 -11.07 -2.40 10.02
C TYR A 48 -10.85 -1.24 9.05
N HIS A 49 -11.69 -0.23 9.12
CA HIS A 49 -11.56 0.97 8.31
C HIS A 49 -10.22 1.66 8.53
N ASN A 50 -9.83 1.86 9.78
CA ASN A 50 -8.57 2.49 10.12
C ASN A 50 -7.37 1.66 9.66
N ALA A 51 -7.46 0.34 9.81
CA ALA A 51 -6.39 -0.55 9.39
C ALA A 51 -6.20 -0.55 7.87
N PHE A 52 -7.29 -0.47 7.11
CA PHE A 52 -7.16 -0.42 5.65
C PHE A 52 -6.46 0.84 5.17
N ALA A 53 -6.72 1.98 5.79
CA ALA A 53 -6.12 3.26 5.40
C ALA A 53 -4.65 3.39 5.81
N LEU A 54 -4.17 2.54 6.70
CA LEU A 54 -2.77 2.58 7.13
C LEU A 54 -1.84 2.16 5.99
N GLY A 55 -0.68 2.79 5.95
CA GLY A 55 0.37 2.37 5.04
C GLY A 55 1.00 1.05 5.48
N THR A 56 1.36 0.24 4.53
CA THR A 56 2.21 -0.94 4.78
C THR A 56 3.66 -0.58 4.46
N TRP A 57 4.59 -1.19 5.15
CA TRP A 57 5.99 -0.89 4.93
C TRP A 57 6.85 -2.14 5.00
N ALA A 58 8.00 -2.07 4.37
CA ALA A 58 9.00 -3.12 4.37
C ALA A 58 10.39 -2.50 4.40
N PRO A 59 11.38 -3.20 4.95
CA PRO A 59 12.75 -2.68 4.94
C PRO A 59 13.28 -2.56 3.52
N LEU A 60 14.15 -1.59 3.30
CA LEU A 60 14.85 -1.43 2.05
C LEU A 60 16.34 -1.66 2.31
N PHE A 61 16.90 -2.64 1.65
CA PHE A 61 18.30 -3.00 1.84
C PHE A 61 19.18 -2.09 1.00
N ASN A 62 20.18 -1.47 1.64
CA ASN A 62 21.12 -0.60 0.95
C ASN A 62 22.31 -1.38 0.50
N ASP A 63 22.48 -1.47 -0.79
CA ASP A 63 23.72 -1.93 -1.39
C ASP A 63 24.66 -0.75 -1.64
N LYS A 64 25.89 -1.03 -2.05
CA LYS A 64 26.94 -0.01 -2.17
C LYS A 64 26.58 1.15 -3.08
N ASP A 65 25.83 0.90 -4.11
CA ASP A 65 25.47 1.91 -5.10
C ASP A 65 24.16 2.62 -4.80
N ASN A 66 23.49 2.20 -3.74
CA ASN A 66 22.20 2.76 -3.34
C ASN A 66 21.18 2.77 -4.50
N ALA A 67 21.26 1.78 -5.37
CA ALA A 67 20.36 1.62 -6.49
C ALA A 67 19.43 0.44 -6.29
N HIS A 68 18.20 0.58 -6.74
CA HIS A 68 17.19 -0.45 -6.60
C HIS A 68 16.46 -0.68 -7.91
N LYS A 69 16.22 -1.94 -8.20
CA LYS A 69 15.38 -2.34 -9.32
C LYS A 69 13.97 -2.58 -8.78
N VAL A 70 13.00 -1.92 -9.37
CA VAL A 70 11.62 -1.97 -8.90
C VAL A 70 10.72 -2.48 -10.02
N SER A 71 9.86 -3.44 -9.68
CA SER A 71 8.79 -3.92 -10.56
C SER A 71 7.45 -3.71 -9.87
N ILE A 72 6.52 -3.10 -10.56
CA ILE A 72 5.20 -2.79 -10.02
C ILE A 72 4.16 -3.42 -10.95
N TYR A 73 3.27 -4.21 -10.37
CA TYR A 73 2.15 -4.81 -11.07
C TYR A 73 0.85 -4.21 -10.54
N VAL A 74 0.09 -3.62 -11.42
CA VAL A 74 -1.19 -3.00 -11.05
C VAL A 74 -2.30 -3.72 -11.76
N ASP A 75 -3.25 -4.23 -11.00
CA ASP A 75 -4.49 -4.81 -11.48
C ASP A 75 -5.65 -3.95 -10.97
N ARG A 76 -6.86 -4.35 -11.28
CA ARG A 76 -8.07 -3.61 -10.87
C ARG A 76 -8.17 -3.41 -9.37
N SER A 77 -7.76 -4.40 -8.61
CA SER A 77 -7.94 -4.41 -7.16
C SER A 77 -6.67 -4.75 -6.39
N SER A 78 -5.52 -4.69 -7.04
CA SER A 78 -4.26 -4.98 -6.35
C SER A 78 -3.10 -4.19 -6.92
N VAL A 79 -2.15 -3.91 -6.04
CA VAL A 79 -0.85 -3.36 -6.41
C VAL A 79 0.21 -4.24 -5.76
N GLU A 80 1.11 -4.77 -6.57
CA GLU A 80 2.22 -5.58 -6.12
C GLU A 80 3.53 -4.87 -6.45
N LEU A 81 4.42 -4.84 -5.49
CA LEU A 81 5.71 -4.20 -5.59
C LEU A 81 6.80 -5.21 -5.30
N PHE A 82 7.73 -5.37 -6.23
CA PHE A 82 8.90 -6.22 -6.05
C PHE A 82 10.15 -5.37 -6.20
N VAL A 83 11.06 -5.51 -5.24
CA VAL A 83 12.30 -4.74 -5.23
C VAL A 83 13.48 -5.69 -5.25
N ASP A 84 14.46 -5.38 -6.07
CA ASP A 84 15.72 -6.10 -6.19
C ASP A 84 15.51 -7.59 -6.49
N GLY A 85 14.73 -7.88 -7.54
CA GLY A 85 14.48 -9.24 -7.97
C GLY A 85 13.62 -10.06 -7.03
N GLY A 86 12.78 -9.40 -6.24
CA GLY A 86 11.90 -10.08 -5.29
C GLY A 86 12.51 -10.24 -3.89
N ARG A 87 13.65 -9.64 -3.63
CA ARG A 87 14.24 -9.61 -2.30
C ARG A 87 13.30 -9.00 -1.27
N VAL A 88 12.52 -8.01 -1.71
CA VAL A 88 11.41 -7.47 -0.94
C VAL A 88 10.19 -7.45 -1.84
N ALA A 89 9.07 -7.90 -1.30
CA ALA A 89 7.80 -7.90 -2.00
C ALA A 89 6.70 -7.33 -1.10
N MET A 90 5.84 -6.52 -1.69
CA MET A 90 4.67 -5.97 -1.01
C MET A 90 3.46 -6.13 -1.91
N THR A 91 2.37 -6.61 -1.34
CA THR A 91 1.10 -6.76 -2.06
C THR A 91 -0.01 -6.10 -1.27
N ASN A 92 -0.77 -5.25 -1.92
CA ASN A 92 -1.90 -4.60 -1.29
C ASN A 92 -3.13 -4.67 -2.19
N LEU A 93 -4.27 -4.91 -1.58
CA LEU A 93 -5.56 -4.72 -2.22
C LEU A 93 -5.90 -3.23 -2.26
N VAL A 94 -6.48 -2.80 -3.36
CA VAL A 94 -6.97 -1.43 -3.55
C VAL A 94 -8.33 -1.50 -4.21
N PHE A 95 -9.13 -0.48 -4.00
CA PHE A 95 -10.48 -0.42 -4.58
C PHE A 95 -10.72 0.96 -5.20
N PRO A 96 -10.03 1.22 -6.33
CA PRO A 96 -10.15 2.51 -7.00
C PRO A 96 -11.56 2.71 -7.55
N THR A 97 -12.03 3.94 -7.51
CA THR A 97 -13.31 4.30 -8.11
C THR A 97 -13.23 4.37 -9.64
N LYS A 98 -12.03 4.60 -10.15
CA LYS A 98 -11.71 4.54 -11.58
C LYS A 98 -10.37 3.83 -11.73
N PRO A 99 -10.13 3.13 -12.85
CA PRO A 99 -8.83 2.52 -13.07
C PRO A 99 -7.69 3.55 -12.97
N TYR A 100 -6.59 3.13 -12.36
CA TYR A 100 -5.39 3.96 -12.33
C TYR A 100 -4.84 4.10 -13.75
N ASN A 101 -4.56 5.33 -14.16
CA ASN A 101 -4.10 5.63 -15.50
C ASN A 101 -2.88 6.55 -15.55
N GLN A 102 -2.30 6.87 -14.42
CA GLN A 102 -1.13 7.74 -14.34
C GLN A 102 -0.10 7.16 -13.40
N LEU A 103 1.15 7.34 -13.76
CA LEU A 103 2.30 7.04 -12.93
C LEU A 103 3.14 8.29 -12.81
N GLN A 104 3.46 8.67 -11.59
CA GLN A 104 4.25 9.86 -11.33
C GLN A 104 5.42 9.51 -10.41
N PHE A 105 6.60 9.96 -10.79
CA PHE A 105 7.79 9.87 -9.94
C PHE A 105 8.11 11.25 -9.37
N TYR A 106 8.45 11.29 -8.11
CA TYR A 106 8.87 12.54 -7.48
C TYR A 106 9.87 12.24 -6.36
N ALA A 107 10.61 13.25 -5.93
CA ALA A 107 11.54 13.15 -4.82
C ALA A 107 11.33 14.31 -3.86
N GLU A 108 11.44 14.03 -2.57
CA GLU A 108 11.33 15.02 -1.52
C GLU A 108 12.58 14.93 -0.63
N GLY A 109 13.10 16.08 -0.24
CA GLY A 109 14.26 16.15 0.64
C GLY A 109 15.57 15.71 0.04
N GLY A 110 15.63 15.61 -1.29
CA GLY A 110 16.82 15.16 -1.97
C GLY A 110 16.55 14.96 -3.45
N GLN A 111 17.40 14.18 -4.10
CA GLN A 111 17.29 13.85 -5.50
C GLN A 111 17.19 12.33 -5.68
N ALA A 112 16.42 11.92 -6.66
CA ALA A 112 16.36 10.55 -7.09
C ALA A 112 16.49 10.50 -8.61
N ARG A 113 17.03 9.41 -9.12
CA ARG A 113 17.19 9.19 -10.55
C ARG A 113 16.46 7.90 -10.92
N VAL A 114 15.62 7.99 -11.93
CA VAL A 114 14.96 6.83 -12.52
C VAL A 114 15.57 6.58 -13.88
N SER A 115 16.01 5.36 -14.11
CA SER A 115 16.58 4.95 -15.38
C SER A 115 15.96 3.64 -15.83
N ASP A 116 15.97 3.39 -17.13
CA ASP A 116 15.46 2.16 -17.74
C ASP A 116 14.00 1.87 -17.39
N ALA A 117 13.20 2.93 -17.24
CA ALA A 117 11.80 2.78 -16.93
C ALA A 117 11.03 2.25 -18.14
N LYS A 118 10.23 1.21 -17.92
CA LYS A 118 9.37 0.59 -18.95
C LYS A 118 7.99 0.37 -18.39
N VAL A 119 6.97 0.62 -19.18
CA VAL A 119 5.57 0.40 -18.80
C VAL A 119 4.94 -0.51 -19.83
N TYR A 120 4.27 -1.56 -19.35
CA TYR A 120 3.59 -2.54 -20.20
C TYR A 120 2.12 -2.58 -19.86
N GLY A 121 1.27 -2.58 -20.87
CA GLY A 121 -0.11 -2.97 -20.71
C GLY A 121 -0.24 -4.47 -20.91
N LEU A 122 -0.96 -5.12 -19.99
CA LEU A 122 -1.21 -6.53 -20.07
C LEU A 122 -2.61 -6.77 -20.63
N ALA A 123 -2.69 -7.52 -21.71
CA ALA A 123 -3.96 -7.97 -22.26
C ALA A 123 -4.40 -9.24 -21.54
N LEU A 124 -5.63 -9.25 -21.07
CA LEU A 124 -6.22 -10.40 -20.41
C LEU A 124 -7.17 -11.13 -21.34
#